data_7cb38bbae8392c80ce5b3474c2563869
#
_entry.id   7cb38bbae8392c80ce5b3474c2563869
#
_cell.length_a   1.000
_cell.length_b   1.000
_cell.length_c   1.000
_cell.angle_alpha   90.00
_cell.angle_beta   90.00
_cell.angle_gamma   90.00
#
_symmetry.space_group_name_H-M   'P 1'
#
loop_
_entity.id
_entity.type
_entity.pdbx_description
1 polymer ?
#
loop_
_entity_poly.entity_id
_entity_poly.type
_entity_poly.pdbx_seq_one_letter_code
_entity_poly.pdbx_strand_id
1 'polypeptide(L)'
;MSVSVPHATFQPAYLKLWESGELSRRVALGLNKLADCTLCPRNCHVNRIEDETKVCKSGRYAIVTSYFAHFGEEHCLRGSRGSGTIFFSFCNLRCVFCQNYEISWQGDGRAAKPDELAGMMLDLQGKGCHNINFVTPEHVVPQILEALLPAAEHGLRLPLVYNTSAYDSLDSLALMDGIVDIYMPDFKFWDSGQARRYAKAPDYPETAQRAIKEMHRQVGPLVSDEHGVALRGVLLRHLVMPGGVAGTPEIMQWIARELGADTYVNLMAQYHPACRVSESEYPEINRRITQGEFRQALNSFRAAGLVRLDSDVIPFS
;
A
#
# COMPACT_ATOMS: atom_id res chain seq x y z
N MET A 1 -4.51 20.18 15.19
CA MET A 1 -5.57 20.62 14.23
C MET A 1 -5.24 20.00 12.90
N SER A 2 -6.14 19.19 12.32
CA SER A 2 -5.93 18.62 10.98
C SER A 2 -5.92 19.78 9.97
N VAL A 3 -4.90 19.86 9.13
CA VAL A 3 -4.86 20.80 8.02
C VAL A 3 -5.89 20.31 6.99
N SER A 4 -6.92 21.12 6.72
CA SER A 4 -7.90 20.85 5.67
C SER A 4 -7.59 21.72 4.46
N VAL A 5 -7.60 21.11 3.27
CA VAL A 5 -7.41 21.82 1.98
C VAL A 5 -8.72 21.72 1.20
N PRO A 6 -9.22 22.83 0.62
CA PRO A 6 -10.44 22.76 -0.19
C PRO A 6 -10.28 21.78 -1.36
N HIS A 7 -11.21 20.85 -1.51
CA HIS A 7 -11.19 19.84 -2.60
C HIS A 7 -11.07 20.52 -3.99
N ALA A 8 -11.75 21.63 -4.19
CA ALA A 8 -11.76 22.37 -5.45
C ALA A 8 -10.38 22.92 -5.88
N THR A 9 -9.41 23.03 -4.96
CA THR A 9 -8.06 23.53 -5.26
C THR A 9 -7.02 22.43 -5.37
N PHE A 10 -7.40 21.17 -5.08
CA PHE A 10 -6.47 20.05 -5.13
C PHE A 10 -6.18 19.65 -6.59
N GLN A 11 -4.91 19.44 -6.87
CA GLN A 11 -4.43 18.87 -8.12
C GLN A 11 -3.56 17.65 -7.81
N PRO A 12 -3.84 16.49 -8.42
CA PRO A 12 -3.00 15.30 -8.31
C PRO A 12 -1.55 15.58 -8.73
N ALA A 13 -0.62 15.06 -7.96
CA ALA A 13 0.81 15.38 -8.11
C ALA A 13 1.35 15.00 -9.51
N TYR A 14 0.91 13.88 -10.07
CA TYR A 14 1.38 13.37 -11.36
C TYR A 14 1.11 14.31 -12.55
N LEU A 15 0.12 15.21 -12.45
CA LEU A 15 -0.22 16.11 -13.56
C LEU A 15 0.94 17.05 -13.94
N LYS A 16 1.67 17.56 -12.93
CA LYS A 16 2.85 18.40 -13.18
C LYS A 16 3.96 17.64 -13.91
N LEU A 17 4.15 16.36 -13.57
CA LEU A 17 5.15 15.52 -14.24
C LEU A 17 4.71 15.13 -15.65
N TRP A 18 3.42 14.95 -15.86
CA TRP A 18 2.86 14.70 -17.20
C TRP A 18 3.02 15.93 -18.10
N GLU A 19 2.63 17.12 -17.65
CA GLU A 19 2.73 18.39 -18.39
C GLU A 19 4.17 18.75 -18.76
N SER A 20 5.13 18.44 -17.87
CA SER A 20 6.56 18.71 -18.11
C SER A 20 7.28 17.64 -18.95
N GLY A 21 6.62 16.53 -19.27
CA GLY A 21 7.24 15.37 -19.95
C GLY A 21 8.09 14.48 -19.02
N GLU A 22 8.24 14.83 -17.74
CA GLU A 22 9.02 14.04 -16.79
C GLU A 22 8.39 12.66 -16.53
N LEU A 23 7.05 12.54 -16.58
CA LEU A 23 6.37 11.25 -16.47
C LEU A 23 6.84 10.28 -17.55
N SER A 24 6.93 10.72 -18.81
CA SER A 24 7.42 9.89 -19.93
C SER A 24 8.86 9.42 -19.71
N ARG A 25 9.73 10.28 -19.16
CA ARG A 25 11.10 9.91 -18.80
C ARG A 25 11.13 8.82 -17.71
N ARG A 26 10.26 8.93 -16.70
CA ARG A 26 10.15 7.93 -15.62
C ARG A 26 9.58 6.60 -16.10
N VAL A 27 8.63 6.62 -17.03
CA VAL A 27 8.15 5.41 -17.72
C VAL A 27 9.31 4.68 -18.38
N ALA A 28 10.12 5.39 -19.18
CA ALA A 28 11.28 4.77 -19.83
C ALA A 28 12.28 4.17 -18.83
N LEU A 29 12.58 4.89 -17.74
CA LEU A 29 13.45 4.38 -16.67
C LEU A 29 12.86 3.15 -15.98
N GLY A 30 11.56 3.16 -15.68
CA GLY A 30 10.89 2.04 -15.02
C GLY A 30 10.85 0.80 -15.92
N LEU A 31 10.53 0.96 -17.21
CA LEU A 31 10.51 -0.14 -18.16
C LEU A 31 11.91 -0.76 -18.36
N ASN A 32 12.95 0.05 -18.40
CA ASN A 32 14.33 -0.45 -18.49
C ASN A 32 14.71 -1.35 -17.29
N LYS A 33 14.16 -1.09 -16.09
CA LYS A 33 14.38 -1.95 -14.92
C LYS A 33 13.72 -3.33 -15.04
N LEU A 34 12.81 -3.55 -16.01
CA LEU A 34 12.23 -4.87 -16.25
C LEU A 34 13.20 -5.84 -16.91
N ALA A 35 14.20 -5.37 -17.65
CA ALA A 35 15.20 -6.22 -18.30
C ALA A 35 16.14 -6.93 -17.29
N ASP A 36 16.37 -6.31 -16.13
CA ASP A 36 17.09 -6.89 -14.98
C ASP A 36 16.37 -6.45 -13.69
N CYS A 37 15.38 -7.24 -13.26
CA CYS A 37 14.40 -6.83 -12.27
C CYS A 37 14.96 -6.68 -10.86
N THR A 38 15.11 -5.41 -10.42
CA THR A 38 15.47 -4.99 -9.07
C THR A 38 14.41 -4.06 -8.45
N LEU A 39 13.17 -4.15 -8.92
CA LEU A 39 12.06 -3.24 -8.54
C LEU A 39 11.63 -3.34 -7.07
N CYS A 40 11.93 -4.44 -6.42
CA CYS A 40 11.63 -4.63 -5.00
C CYS A 40 12.81 -5.31 -4.29
N PRO A 41 12.82 -5.38 -2.95
CA PRO A 41 13.94 -5.94 -2.18
C PRO A 41 14.26 -7.40 -2.45
N ARG A 42 13.41 -8.11 -3.20
CA ARG A 42 13.71 -9.49 -3.65
C ARG A 42 14.88 -9.57 -4.62
N ASN A 43 15.21 -8.47 -5.32
CA ASN A 43 16.34 -8.39 -6.25
C ASN A 43 16.45 -9.65 -7.14
N CYS A 44 15.41 -9.88 -7.93
CA CYS A 44 15.24 -11.15 -8.64
C CYS A 44 16.20 -11.34 -9.79
N HIS A 45 16.65 -10.25 -10.44
CA HIS A 45 17.53 -10.28 -11.61
C HIS A 45 17.00 -11.15 -12.75
N VAL A 46 15.68 -11.11 -13.00
CA VAL A 46 15.02 -11.79 -14.13
C VAL A 46 14.66 -10.77 -15.21
N ASN A 47 14.65 -11.20 -16.46
CA ASN A 47 14.20 -10.38 -17.58
C ASN A 47 12.68 -10.48 -17.76
N ARG A 48 11.95 -9.55 -17.12
CA ARG A 48 10.49 -9.51 -17.20
C ARG A 48 9.97 -9.04 -18.55
N ILE A 49 10.82 -8.43 -19.39
CA ILE A 49 10.42 -8.08 -20.79
C ILE A 49 10.17 -9.36 -21.59
N GLU A 50 10.95 -10.42 -21.33
CA GLU A 50 10.80 -11.74 -21.91
C GLU A 50 9.89 -12.66 -21.05
N ASP A 51 9.06 -12.07 -20.18
CA ASP A 51 8.15 -12.77 -19.26
C ASP A 51 8.82 -13.76 -18.29
N GLU A 52 10.12 -13.60 -18.03
CA GLU A 52 10.75 -14.33 -16.93
C GLU A 52 10.18 -13.88 -15.60
N THR A 53 9.87 -14.83 -14.74
CA THR A 53 9.23 -14.56 -13.44
C THR A 53 9.95 -15.24 -12.30
N LYS A 54 9.82 -14.70 -11.07
CA LYS A 54 10.35 -15.34 -9.86
C LYS A 54 9.34 -15.22 -8.71
N VAL A 55 9.65 -14.48 -7.65
CA VAL A 55 8.82 -14.44 -6.43
C VAL A 55 7.43 -13.86 -6.68
N CYS A 56 7.32 -12.72 -7.34
CA CYS A 56 6.05 -12.05 -7.60
C CYS A 56 5.29 -12.59 -8.82
N LYS A 57 5.89 -13.52 -9.58
CA LYS A 57 5.30 -14.14 -10.77
C LYS A 57 4.75 -13.17 -11.83
N SER A 58 5.23 -11.92 -11.82
CA SER A 58 4.79 -10.89 -12.76
C SER A 58 5.82 -10.75 -13.89
N GLY A 59 5.36 -10.83 -15.14
CA GLY A 59 6.14 -10.61 -16.35
C GLY A 59 6.10 -9.16 -16.83
N ARG A 60 6.01 -8.98 -18.15
CA ARG A 60 5.99 -7.65 -18.79
C ARG A 60 4.79 -6.81 -18.37
N TYR A 61 3.62 -7.39 -18.25
CA TYR A 61 2.39 -6.70 -17.92
C TYR A 61 1.95 -6.99 -16.47
N ALA A 62 1.25 -6.02 -15.87
CA ALA A 62 0.58 -6.23 -14.59
C ALA A 62 -0.59 -7.20 -14.76
N ILE A 63 -0.77 -8.09 -13.80
CA ILE A 63 -1.95 -8.95 -13.76
C ILE A 63 -2.95 -8.33 -12.80
N VAL A 64 -4.16 -8.04 -13.29
CA VAL A 64 -5.25 -7.45 -12.52
C VAL A 64 -6.31 -8.50 -12.26
N THR A 65 -6.63 -8.73 -10.98
CA THR A 65 -7.70 -9.65 -10.57
C THR A 65 -9.06 -8.98 -10.70
N SER A 66 -9.19 -7.76 -10.20
CA SER A 66 -10.45 -7.02 -10.19
C SER A 66 -10.22 -5.52 -9.99
N TYR A 67 -11.24 -4.72 -10.35
CA TYR A 67 -11.29 -3.31 -10.00
C TYR A 67 -12.74 -2.86 -9.77
N PHE A 68 -12.97 -2.08 -8.73
CA PHE A 68 -14.32 -1.62 -8.36
C PHE A 68 -14.26 -0.48 -7.33
N ALA A 69 -15.39 0.22 -7.13
CA ALA A 69 -15.56 1.16 -6.03
C ALA A 69 -15.65 0.39 -4.71
N HIS A 70 -14.59 0.44 -3.90
CA HIS A 70 -14.46 -0.32 -2.67
C HIS A 70 -14.90 0.51 -1.47
N PHE A 71 -15.86 -0.03 -0.69
CA PHE A 71 -16.41 0.62 0.50
C PHE A 71 -15.89 0.06 1.81
N GLY A 72 -14.99 -0.91 1.75
CA GLY A 72 -14.31 -1.51 2.91
C GLY A 72 -12.96 -0.89 3.24
N GLU A 73 -12.51 0.14 2.52
CA GLU A 73 -11.30 0.90 2.84
C GLU A 73 -11.55 1.87 4.01
N GLU A 74 -10.48 2.48 4.51
CA GLU A 74 -10.54 3.50 5.56
C GLU A 74 -11.51 4.63 5.20
N HIS A 75 -12.25 5.11 6.19
CA HIS A 75 -13.29 6.12 5.99
C HIS A 75 -12.79 7.34 5.21
N CYS A 76 -11.58 7.80 5.52
CA CYS A 76 -10.98 8.94 4.83
C CYS A 76 -10.60 8.66 3.36
N LEU A 77 -10.53 7.41 2.92
CA LEU A 77 -10.29 7.06 1.51
C LEU A 77 -11.60 6.78 0.76
N ARG A 78 -12.52 6.04 1.36
CA ARG A 78 -13.76 5.62 0.71
C ARG A 78 -14.82 6.72 0.64
N GLY A 79 -14.83 7.64 1.61
CA GLY A 79 -15.85 8.67 1.72
C GLY A 79 -17.27 8.12 1.49
N SER A 80 -18.07 8.83 0.71
CA SER A 80 -19.45 8.42 0.35
C SER A 80 -19.57 7.67 -0.98
N ARG A 81 -18.52 7.70 -1.83
CA ARG A 81 -18.56 7.14 -3.20
C ARG A 81 -17.59 6.00 -3.44
N GLY A 82 -16.86 5.59 -2.40
CA GLY A 82 -15.89 4.50 -2.45
C GLY A 82 -14.49 4.91 -2.91
N SER A 83 -13.51 4.09 -2.56
CA SER A 83 -12.16 4.13 -3.09
C SER A 83 -12.12 3.34 -4.41
N GLY A 84 -11.61 3.93 -5.47
CA GLY A 84 -11.49 3.28 -6.77
C GLY A 84 -10.34 2.30 -6.78
N THR A 85 -10.58 1.08 -6.32
CA THR A 85 -9.54 0.11 -6.00
C THR A 85 -9.25 -0.83 -7.17
N ILE A 86 -7.96 -0.99 -7.49
CA ILE A 86 -7.43 -1.94 -8.49
C ILE A 86 -6.57 -2.95 -7.78
N PHE A 87 -6.96 -4.22 -7.78
CA PHE A 87 -6.25 -5.33 -7.15
C PHE A 87 -5.30 -6.00 -8.13
N PHE A 88 -4.01 -5.84 -7.88
CA PHE A 88 -2.99 -6.56 -8.63
C PHE A 88 -2.81 -7.97 -8.07
N SER A 89 -2.68 -8.93 -8.99
CA SER A 89 -2.38 -10.31 -8.63
C SER A 89 -0.93 -10.46 -8.19
N PHE A 90 -0.71 -11.48 -7.36
CA PHE A 90 0.56 -11.79 -6.74
C PHE A 90 1.04 -10.73 -5.74
N CYS A 91 2.23 -10.95 -5.17
CA CYS A 91 2.83 -10.09 -4.17
C CYS A 91 4.31 -10.41 -4.07
N ASN A 92 5.12 -9.45 -3.72
CA ASN A 92 6.54 -9.65 -3.42
C ASN A 92 6.79 -10.21 -2.01
N LEU A 93 5.84 -10.12 -1.08
CA LEU A 93 5.83 -10.86 0.18
C LEU A 93 5.15 -12.23 0.04
N ARG A 94 5.37 -13.08 1.05
CA ARG A 94 4.74 -14.42 1.14
C ARG A 94 4.19 -14.61 2.56
N CYS A 95 3.28 -13.70 2.97
CA CYS A 95 2.64 -13.76 4.27
C CYS A 95 1.83 -15.05 4.41
N VAL A 96 2.15 -15.85 5.42
CA VAL A 96 1.49 -17.14 5.67
C VAL A 96 0.04 -16.97 6.16
N PHE A 97 -0.33 -15.77 6.60
CA PHE A 97 -1.65 -15.38 7.10
C PHE A 97 -2.39 -14.45 6.13
N CYS A 98 -2.02 -14.43 4.84
CA CYS A 98 -2.60 -13.49 3.88
C CYS A 98 -4.11 -13.72 3.73
N GLN A 99 -4.92 -12.69 4.05
CA GLN A 99 -6.37 -12.77 3.91
C GLN A 99 -6.83 -12.72 2.45
N ASN A 100 -5.98 -12.14 1.58
CA ASN A 100 -6.19 -12.07 0.13
C ASN A 100 -5.33 -13.13 -0.61
N TYR A 101 -5.16 -14.35 -0.04
CA TYR A 101 -4.22 -15.33 -0.58
C TYR A 101 -4.60 -15.81 -1.99
N GLU A 102 -5.87 -15.83 -2.33
CA GLU A 102 -6.35 -16.17 -3.67
C GLU A 102 -5.74 -15.23 -4.72
N ILE A 103 -5.71 -13.94 -4.42
CA ILE A 103 -5.10 -12.92 -5.27
C ILE A 103 -3.57 -12.97 -5.19
N SER A 104 -3.02 -12.97 -3.96
CA SER A 104 -1.58 -12.74 -3.74
C SER A 104 -0.71 -13.98 -3.93
N TRP A 105 -1.27 -15.18 -3.79
CA TRP A 105 -0.54 -16.45 -3.93
C TRP A 105 -0.94 -17.25 -5.16
N GLN A 106 -2.25 -17.33 -5.44
CA GLN A 106 -2.78 -18.12 -6.57
C GLN A 106 -2.71 -17.30 -7.87
N GLY A 107 -3.03 -15.99 -7.78
CA GLY A 107 -2.83 -15.08 -8.89
C GLY A 107 -3.91 -15.15 -9.94
N ASP A 108 -5.17 -15.23 -9.51
CA ASP A 108 -6.31 -15.06 -10.42
C ASP A 108 -6.26 -13.67 -11.05
N GLY A 109 -6.59 -13.60 -12.34
CA GLY A 109 -6.61 -12.33 -13.05
C GLY A 109 -6.10 -12.45 -14.48
N ARG A 110 -6.06 -11.32 -15.18
CA ARG A 110 -5.55 -11.23 -16.53
C ARG A 110 -4.48 -10.15 -16.65
N ALA A 111 -3.54 -10.38 -17.57
CA ALA A 111 -2.57 -9.36 -17.95
C ALA A 111 -3.31 -8.13 -18.50
N ALA A 112 -2.98 -6.96 -17.97
CA ALA A 112 -3.53 -5.68 -18.41
C ALA A 112 -2.45 -4.88 -19.15
N LYS A 113 -2.72 -4.53 -20.40
CA LYS A 113 -1.90 -3.60 -21.18
C LYS A 113 -2.06 -2.18 -20.65
N PRO A 114 -1.13 -1.25 -20.95
CA PRO A 114 -1.19 0.12 -20.44
C PRO A 114 -2.54 0.81 -20.66
N ASP A 115 -3.11 0.72 -21.85
CA ASP A 115 -4.41 1.33 -22.18
C ASP A 115 -5.57 0.69 -21.44
N GLU A 116 -5.51 -0.64 -21.20
CA GLU A 116 -6.53 -1.34 -20.42
C GLU A 116 -6.50 -0.91 -18.95
N LEU A 117 -5.29 -0.78 -18.37
CA LEU A 117 -5.13 -0.31 -16.99
C LEU A 117 -5.54 1.18 -16.87
N ALA A 118 -5.22 2.01 -17.84
CA ALA A 118 -5.69 3.39 -17.93
C ALA A 118 -7.23 3.46 -18.02
N GLY A 119 -7.84 2.60 -18.84
CA GLY A 119 -9.29 2.48 -18.95
C GLY A 119 -9.97 2.13 -17.62
N MET A 120 -9.35 1.25 -16.80
CA MET A 120 -9.85 0.93 -15.45
C MET A 120 -9.83 2.15 -14.53
N MET A 121 -8.76 2.96 -14.55
CA MET A 121 -8.66 4.20 -13.76
C MET A 121 -9.75 5.20 -14.16
N LEU A 122 -9.95 5.39 -15.48
CA LEU A 122 -10.94 6.31 -16.01
C LEU A 122 -12.38 5.86 -15.72
N ASP A 123 -12.67 4.56 -15.78
CA ASP A 123 -13.96 3.98 -15.42
C ASP A 123 -14.27 4.22 -13.93
N LEU A 124 -13.30 4.01 -13.04
CA LEU A 124 -13.45 4.29 -11.61
C LEU A 124 -13.69 5.78 -11.34
N GLN A 125 -13.00 6.67 -12.05
CA GLN A 125 -13.28 8.10 -12.00
C GLN A 125 -14.70 8.40 -12.51
N GLY A 126 -15.11 7.81 -13.62
CA GLY A 126 -16.46 7.96 -14.19
C GLY A 126 -17.57 7.47 -13.23
N LYS A 127 -17.28 6.47 -12.40
CA LYS A 127 -18.15 5.99 -11.32
C LYS A 127 -18.19 6.93 -10.10
N GLY A 128 -17.36 7.97 -10.10
CA GLY A 128 -17.32 8.99 -9.06
C GLY A 128 -16.52 8.61 -7.83
N CYS A 129 -15.62 7.62 -7.89
CA CYS A 129 -14.72 7.27 -6.80
C CYS A 129 -13.90 8.48 -6.34
N HIS A 130 -13.46 8.49 -5.09
CA HIS A 130 -12.68 9.60 -4.52
C HIS A 130 -11.20 9.57 -4.89
N ASN A 131 -10.65 8.41 -5.25
CA ASN A 131 -9.24 8.19 -5.58
C ASN A 131 -9.10 6.97 -6.49
N ILE A 132 -7.88 6.74 -6.99
CA ILE A 132 -7.46 5.45 -7.58
C ILE A 132 -6.51 4.79 -6.59
N ASN A 133 -6.89 3.63 -6.07
CA ASN A 133 -6.16 2.88 -5.06
C ASN A 133 -5.53 1.62 -5.67
N PHE A 134 -4.21 1.63 -5.79
CA PHE A 134 -3.43 0.50 -6.29
C PHE A 134 -3.06 -0.44 -5.13
N VAL A 135 -3.64 -1.63 -5.10
CA VAL A 135 -3.38 -2.62 -4.04
C VAL A 135 -2.24 -3.56 -4.44
N THR A 136 -1.22 -3.63 -3.60
CA THR A 136 0.01 -4.39 -3.81
C THR A 136 0.79 -3.95 -5.07
N PRO A 137 1.12 -2.66 -5.21
CA PRO A 137 1.71 -2.09 -6.41
C PRO A 137 3.23 -2.29 -6.52
N GLU A 138 3.91 -2.71 -5.47
CA GLU A 138 5.37 -2.71 -5.30
C GLU A 138 6.13 -3.45 -6.42
N HIS A 139 5.48 -4.42 -7.03
CA HIS A 139 6.07 -5.24 -8.08
C HIS A 139 5.63 -4.86 -9.50
N VAL A 140 4.76 -3.85 -9.63
CA VAL A 140 4.18 -3.40 -10.92
C VAL A 140 4.29 -1.88 -11.13
N VAL A 141 5.23 -1.23 -10.45
CA VAL A 141 5.50 0.22 -10.58
C VAL A 141 5.69 0.66 -12.03
N PRO A 142 6.52 0.00 -12.88
CA PRO A 142 6.68 0.41 -14.27
C PRO A 142 5.39 0.36 -15.08
N GLN A 143 4.54 -0.64 -14.84
CA GLN A 143 3.28 -0.82 -15.54
C GLN A 143 2.25 0.24 -15.14
N ILE A 144 2.24 0.65 -13.85
CA ILE A 144 1.42 1.76 -13.38
C ILE A 144 1.87 3.06 -14.03
N LEU A 145 3.17 3.34 -14.06
CA LEU A 145 3.73 4.53 -14.71
C LEU A 145 3.36 4.59 -16.19
N GLU A 146 3.52 3.48 -16.91
CA GLU A 146 3.20 3.37 -18.32
C GLU A 146 1.71 3.65 -18.59
N ALA A 147 0.81 3.09 -17.76
CA ALA A 147 -0.63 3.29 -17.88
C ALA A 147 -1.08 4.71 -17.47
N LEU A 148 -0.31 5.39 -16.64
CA LEU A 148 -0.66 6.73 -16.17
C LEU A 148 -0.53 7.78 -17.30
N LEU A 149 0.31 7.54 -18.32
CA LEU A 149 0.42 8.43 -19.49
C LEU A 149 -0.92 8.57 -20.22
N PRO A 150 -1.49 7.50 -20.81
CA PRO A 150 -2.79 7.60 -21.48
C PRO A 150 -3.92 7.96 -20.50
N ALA A 151 -3.86 7.56 -19.24
CA ALA A 151 -4.87 7.94 -18.27
C ALA A 151 -4.91 9.47 -18.03
N ALA A 152 -3.75 10.11 -17.85
CA ALA A 152 -3.64 11.57 -17.68
C ALA A 152 -4.08 12.33 -18.95
N GLU A 153 -3.69 11.83 -20.14
CA GLU A 153 -4.08 12.38 -21.45
C GLU A 153 -5.61 12.34 -21.64
N HIS A 154 -6.27 11.24 -21.22
CA HIS A 154 -7.73 11.09 -21.33
C HIS A 154 -8.48 11.67 -20.12
N GLY A 155 -7.83 12.48 -19.30
CA GLY A 155 -8.48 13.29 -18.28
C GLY A 155 -8.62 12.66 -16.90
N LEU A 156 -7.76 11.74 -16.51
CA LEU A 156 -7.68 11.30 -15.11
C LEU A 156 -7.29 12.50 -14.23
N ARG A 157 -8.04 12.75 -13.13
CA ARG A 157 -7.87 13.88 -12.21
C ARG A 157 -8.04 13.49 -10.74
N LEU A 158 -8.09 12.20 -10.43
CA LEU A 158 -8.20 11.71 -9.06
C LEU A 158 -6.83 11.57 -8.39
N PRO A 159 -6.73 11.73 -7.06
CA PRO A 159 -5.52 11.40 -6.31
C PRO A 159 -5.20 9.90 -6.42
N LEU A 160 -3.90 9.58 -6.41
CA LEU A 160 -3.41 8.21 -6.47
C LEU A 160 -3.02 7.72 -5.07
N VAL A 161 -3.57 6.57 -4.68
CA VAL A 161 -3.24 5.85 -3.44
C VAL A 161 -2.35 4.66 -3.77
N TYR A 162 -1.23 4.56 -3.07
CA TYR A 162 -0.27 3.46 -3.17
C TYR A 162 -0.38 2.60 -1.92
N ASN A 163 -1.20 1.52 -2.00
CA ASN A 163 -1.52 0.62 -0.90
C ASN A 163 -0.53 -0.55 -0.89
N THR A 164 0.51 -0.42 -0.07
CA THR A 164 1.69 -1.27 -0.10
C THR A 164 1.91 -2.04 1.19
N SER A 165 2.60 -3.17 1.08
CA SER A 165 3.13 -3.91 2.23
C SER A 165 4.34 -3.24 2.90
N ALA A 166 4.80 -2.09 2.40
CA ALA A 166 6.06 -1.42 2.74
C ALA A 166 7.32 -2.24 2.46
N TYR A 167 7.22 -3.30 1.64
CA TYR A 167 8.39 -4.04 1.17
C TYR A 167 8.81 -3.53 -0.21
N ASP A 168 9.15 -2.23 -0.23
CA ASP A 168 9.49 -1.44 -1.42
C ASP A 168 10.99 -1.18 -1.51
N SER A 169 11.53 -1.08 -2.72
CA SER A 169 12.87 -0.55 -2.92
C SER A 169 12.83 0.98 -3.01
N LEU A 170 13.88 1.63 -2.49
CA LEU A 170 13.99 3.10 -2.59
C LEU A 170 14.05 3.57 -4.05
N ASP A 171 14.63 2.77 -4.93
CA ASP A 171 14.69 3.05 -6.37
C ASP A 171 13.29 3.10 -7.01
N SER A 172 12.40 2.18 -6.64
CA SER A 172 11.01 2.19 -7.13
C SER A 172 10.23 3.35 -6.53
N LEU A 173 10.43 3.66 -5.24
CA LEU A 173 9.82 4.83 -4.62
C LEU A 173 10.31 6.14 -5.24
N ALA A 174 11.58 6.23 -5.65
CA ALA A 174 12.10 7.39 -6.36
C ALA A 174 11.41 7.61 -7.73
N LEU A 175 11.02 6.52 -8.42
CA LEU A 175 10.21 6.63 -9.64
C LEU A 175 8.82 7.18 -9.37
N MET A 176 8.27 6.98 -8.18
CA MET A 176 6.93 7.39 -7.76
C MET A 176 6.89 8.77 -7.07
N ASP A 177 8.05 9.41 -6.82
CA ASP A 177 8.12 10.73 -6.18
C ASP A 177 7.45 11.80 -7.06
N GLY A 178 6.47 12.52 -6.49
CA GLY A 178 5.62 13.48 -7.23
C GLY A 178 4.55 12.84 -8.13
N ILE A 179 4.32 11.53 -8.00
CA ILE A 179 3.26 10.80 -8.71
C ILE A 179 2.16 10.37 -7.75
N VAL A 180 2.53 9.74 -6.63
CA VAL A 180 1.61 9.31 -5.58
C VAL A 180 1.21 10.48 -4.72
N ASP A 181 -0.07 10.59 -4.43
CA ASP A 181 -0.62 11.58 -3.49
C ASP A 181 -0.73 10.99 -2.08
N ILE A 182 -1.15 9.74 -1.96
CA ILE A 182 -1.39 9.08 -0.68
C ILE A 182 -0.62 7.76 -0.64
N TYR A 183 0.32 7.64 0.28
CA TYR A 183 0.92 6.35 0.61
C TYR A 183 0.16 5.69 1.76
N MET A 184 -0.20 4.42 1.58
CA MET A 184 -0.86 3.60 2.60
C MET A 184 -0.04 2.35 2.89
N PRO A 185 1.09 2.49 3.62
CA PRO A 185 1.96 1.37 3.95
C PRO A 185 1.44 0.56 5.14
N ASP A 186 1.57 -0.76 5.06
CA ASP A 186 1.44 -1.65 6.21
C ASP A 186 2.79 -1.82 6.90
N PHE A 187 2.93 -1.47 8.18
CA PHE A 187 4.08 -1.88 8.97
C PHE A 187 3.74 -3.17 9.74
N LYS A 188 4.15 -4.33 9.19
CA LYS A 188 3.66 -5.65 9.62
C LYS A 188 4.43 -6.25 10.80
N PHE A 189 5.76 -6.13 10.83
CA PHE A 189 6.63 -6.77 11.82
C PHE A 189 7.80 -5.88 12.20
N TRP A 190 8.11 -5.87 13.50
CA TRP A 190 9.30 -5.19 14.03
C TRP A 190 10.53 -6.11 14.07
N ASP A 191 10.35 -7.40 14.33
CA ASP A 191 11.41 -8.38 14.51
C ASP A 191 11.70 -9.17 13.23
N SER A 192 12.98 -9.32 12.89
CA SER A 192 13.43 -10.04 11.69
C SER A 192 13.12 -11.53 11.72
N GLY A 193 13.11 -12.17 12.92
CA GLY A 193 12.74 -13.56 13.09
C GLY A 193 11.26 -13.78 12.82
N GLN A 194 10.40 -12.90 13.32
CA GLN A 194 8.96 -12.93 13.05
C GLN A 194 8.67 -12.64 11.58
N ALA A 195 9.35 -11.65 10.99
CA ALA A 195 9.22 -11.35 9.57
C ALA A 195 9.68 -12.51 8.67
N ARG A 196 10.78 -13.19 9.03
CA ARG A 196 11.21 -14.42 8.36
C ARG A 196 10.15 -15.51 8.47
N ARG A 197 9.61 -15.71 9.68
CA ARG A 197 8.64 -16.77 9.96
C ARG A 197 7.33 -16.55 9.22
N TYR A 198 6.75 -15.34 9.31
CA TYR A 198 5.38 -15.08 8.85
C TYR A 198 5.27 -14.38 7.50
N ALA A 199 6.26 -13.59 7.08
CA ALA A 199 6.24 -12.89 5.79
C ALA A 199 7.26 -13.42 4.77
N LYS A 200 8.15 -14.36 5.19
CA LYS A 200 9.23 -14.92 4.38
C LYS A 200 10.21 -13.85 3.87
N ALA A 201 10.45 -12.82 4.67
CA ALA A 201 11.31 -11.69 4.40
C ALA A 201 12.03 -11.24 5.69
N PRO A 202 13.22 -11.79 5.99
CA PRO A 202 13.94 -11.48 7.24
C PRO A 202 14.41 -10.02 7.32
N ASP A 203 14.60 -9.38 6.18
CA ASP A 203 15.00 -7.98 6.02
C ASP A 203 13.81 -6.99 6.00
N TYR A 204 12.60 -7.51 6.22
CA TYR A 204 11.36 -6.71 6.16
C TYR A 204 11.36 -5.50 7.12
N PRO A 205 11.71 -5.64 8.42
CA PRO A 205 11.62 -4.52 9.35
C PRO A 205 12.45 -3.31 8.93
N GLU A 206 13.71 -3.53 8.54
CA GLU A 206 14.62 -2.48 8.12
C GLU A 206 14.20 -1.88 6.78
N THR A 207 13.71 -2.72 5.87
CA THR A 207 13.20 -2.30 4.56
C THR A 207 11.96 -1.43 4.73
N ALA A 208 10.99 -1.87 5.53
CA ALA A 208 9.76 -1.14 5.79
C ALA A 208 10.05 0.23 6.44
N GLN A 209 10.96 0.29 7.41
CA GLN A 209 11.36 1.54 8.04
C GLN A 209 11.91 2.54 7.01
N ARG A 210 12.82 2.11 6.13
CA ARG A 210 13.39 2.97 5.07
C ARG A 210 12.34 3.40 4.06
N ALA A 211 11.49 2.47 3.62
CA ALA A 211 10.43 2.74 2.66
C ALA A 211 9.41 3.74 3.21
N ILE A 212 8.92 3.53 4.43
CA ILE A 212 7.93 4.41 5.07
C ILE A 212 8.50 5.82 5.31
N LYS A 213 9.77 5.94 5.71
CA LYS A 213 10.44 7.25 5.83
C LYS A 213 10.51 7.97 4.50
N GLU A 214 10.83 7.26 3.44
CA GLU A 214 10.87 7.84 2.09
C GLU A 214 9.46 8.25 1.62
N MET A 215 8.44 7.43 1.83
CA MET A 215 7.06 7.77 1.55
C MET A 215 6.63 9.04 2.29
N HIS A 216 6.97 9.13 3.59
CA HIS A 216 6.66 10.31 4.39
C HIS A 216 7.44 11.56 3.91
N ARG A 217 8.69 11.40 3.46
CA ARG A 217 9.46 12.50 2.85
C ARG A 217 8.75 13.06 1.60
N GLN A 218 8.17 12.17 0.77
CA GLN A 218 7.53 12.56 -0.49
C GLN A 218 6.21 13.30 -0.30
N VAL A 219 5.37 12.86 0.62
CA VAL A 219 3.99 13.34 0.73
C VAL A 219 3.65 14.00 2.07
N GLY A 220 4.46 13.80 3.11
CA GLY A 220 4.23 14.35 4.46
C GLY A 220 3.09 13.68 5.22
N PRO A 221 2.60 14.30 6.31
CA PRO A 221 1.48 13.81 7.08
C PRO A 221 0.16 13.88 6.30
N LEU A 222 -0.82 13.02 6.66
CA LEU A 222 -2.10 12.94 5.97
C LEU A 222 -2.90 14.24 6.09
N VAL A 223 -3.32 14.76 4.93
CA VAL A 223 -4.17 15.95 4.77
C VAL A 223 -5.46 15.52 4.08
N SER A 224 -6.59 16.01 4.59
CA SER A 224 -7.92 15.74 4.05
C SER A 224 -8.59 17.02 3.54
N ASP A 225 -9.64 16.84 2.74
CA ASP A 225 -10.52 17.95 2.35
C ASP A 225 -11.49 18.34 3.49
N GLU A 226 -12.37 19.30 3.18
CA GLU A 226 -13.43 19.79 4.09
C GLU A 226 -14.46 18.73 4.49
N HIS A 227 -14.52 17.61 3.77
CA HIS A 227 -15.41 16.48 4.03
C HIS A 227 -14.71 15.32 4.74
N GLY A 228 -13.41 15.47 5.07
CA GLY A 228 -12.60 14.43 5.71
C GLY A 228 -12.05 13.38 4.74
N VAL A 229 -12.18 13.59 3.41
CA VAL A 229 -11.60 12.70 2.41
C VAL A 229 -10.12 13.04 2.22
N ALA A 230 -9.26 12.04 2.30
CA ALA A 230 -7.82 12.20 2.17
C ALA A 230 -7.43 12.63 0.75
N LEU A 231 -6.55 13.63 0.67
CA LEU A 231 -6.05 14.17 -0.58
C LEU A 231 -4.56 13.89 -0.77
N ARG A 232 -3.76 13.91 0.32
CA ARG A 232 -2.31 13.73 0.27
C ARG A 232 -1.78 13.26 1.61
N GLY A 233 -0.66 12.53 1.61
CA GLY A 233 0.09 12.21 2.82
C GLY A 233 0.18 10.71 3.11
N VAL A 234 0.72 10.37 4.29
CA VAL A 234 0.86 8.97 4.73
C VAL A 234 -0.29 8.58 5.66
N LEU A 235 -0.97 7.48 5.33
CA LEU A 235 -1.87 6.73 6.19
C LEU A 235 -1.18 5.41 6.53
N LEU A 236 -0.66 5.27 7.75
CA LEU A 236 0.06 4.07 8.14
C LEU A 236 -0.89 3.04 8.75
N ARG A 237 -0.80 1.80 8.28
CA ARG A 237 -1.59 0.69 8.80
C ARG A 237 -0.73 -0.28 9.61
N HIS A 238 -1.30 -0.82 10.68
CA HIS A 238 -0.67 -1.85 11.49
C HIS A 238 -1.69 -2.91 11.90
N LEU A 239 -1.48 -4.15 11.45
CA LEU A 239 -2.32 -5.28 11.82
C LEU A 239 -1.88 -5.83 13.18
N VAL A 240 -2.75 -5.71 14.19
CA VAL A 240 -2.51 -6.32 15.50
C VAL A 240 -2.63 -7.83 15.37
N MET A 241 -1.61 -8.56 15.82
CA MET A 241 -1.55 -10.01 15.70
C MET A 241 -1.54 -10.71 17.07
N PRO A 242 -2.05 -11.96 17.13
CA PRO A 242 -2.04 -12.76 18.35
C PRO A 242 -0.64 -12.87 18.96
N GLY A 243 -0.56 -12.88 20.29
CA GLY A 243 0.71 -13.05 21.02
C GLY A 243 1.70 -11.90 20.87
N GLY A 244 1.28 -10.76 20.31
CA GLY A 244 2.15 -9.58 20.12
C GLY A 244 3.26 -9.81 19.08
N VAL A 245 3.17 -10.83 18.22
CA VAL A 245 4.24 -11.20 17.28
C VAL A 245 4.59 -10.11 16.26
N ALA A 246 3.70 -9.13 16.07
CA ALA A 246 3.93 -7.99 15.18
C ALA A 246 4.91 -6.96 15.75
N GLY A 247 5.08 -6.87 17.09
CA GLY A 247 5.92 -5.86 17.74
C GLY A 247 5.26 -4.49 17.77
N THR A 248 3.97 -4.44 18.10
CA THR A 248 3.17 -3.20 18.12
C THR A 248 3.78 -2.08 18.96
N PRO A 249 4.29 -2.33 20.18
CA PRO A 249 4.87 -1.26 21.00
C PRO A 249 6.05 -0.56 20.32
N GLU A 250 6.97 -1.34 19.76
CA GLU A 250 8.17 -0.85 19.08
C GLU A 250 7.80 -0.08 17.80
N ILE A 251 6.84 -0.58 17.04
CA ILE A 251 6.34 0.08 15.83
C ILE A 251 5.72 1.43 16.17
N MET A 252 4.85 1.51 17.19
CA MET A 252 4.23 2.78 17.59
C MET A 252 5.26 3.80 18.07
N GLN A 253 6.25 3.38 18.85
CA GLN A 253 7.35 4.24 19.30
C GLN A 253 8.18 4.75 18.11
N TRP A 254 8.46 3.87 17.14
CA TRP A 254 9.20 4.23 15.94
C TRP A 254 8.43 5.26 15.10
N ILE A 255 7.12 5.07 14.88
CA ILE A 255 6.27 6.01 14.15
C ILE A 255 6.34 7.40 14.78
N ALA A 256 6.11 7.48 16.09
CA ALA A 256 6.12 8.76 16.79
C ALA A 256 7.48 9.47 16.71
N ARG A 257 8.57 8.72 16.82
CA ARG A 257 9.94 9.26 16.79
C ARG A 257 10.39 9.68 15.40
N GLU A 258 10.11 8.87 14.36
CA GLU A 258 10.68 9.05 13.02
C GLU A 258 9.76 9.84 12.08
N LEU A 259 8.45 9.77 12.26
CA LEU A 259 7.47 10.42 11.39
C LEU A 259 6.73 11.57 12.07
N GLY A 260 6.65 11.54 13.42
CA GLY A 260 5.96 12.55 14.22
C GLY A 260 4.67 12.06 14.86
N ALA A 261 4.27 12.75 15.95
CA ALA A 261 3.11 12.39 16.76
C ALA A 261 1.77 12.54 16.02
N ASP A 262 1.70 13.35 14.98
CA ASP A 262 0.54 13.62 14.15
C ASP A 262 0.39 12.68 12.96
N THR A 263 1.21 11.62 12.86
CA THR A 263 1.06 10.57 11.85
C THR A 263 -0.30 9.88 12.01
N TYR A 264 -1.04 9.78 10.89
CA TYR A 264 -2.33 9.07 10.87
C TYR A 264 -2.11 7.56 10.88
N VAL A 265 -2.67 6.86 11.85
CA VAL A 265 -2.45 5.42 12.06
C VAL A 265 -3.78 4.69 12.10
N ASN A 266 -3.92 3.63 11.31
CA ASN A 266 -4.97 2.63 11.45
C ASN A 266 -4.42 1.39 12.18
N LEU A 267 -4.88 1.16 13.43
CA LEU A 267 -4.66 -0.07 14.17
C LEU A 267 -5.75 -1.07 13.81
N MET A 268 -5.40 -2.06 13.00
CA MET A 268 -6.35 -3.02 12.46
C MET A 268 -6.58 -4.21 13.41
N ALA A 269 -7.83 -4.43 13.81
CA ALA A 269 -8.26 -5.51 14.71
C ALA A 269 -8.75 -6.78 13.98
N GLN A 270 -8.88 -6.73 12.66
CA GLN A 270 -9.57 -7.74 11.85
C GLN A 270 -8.75 -9.02 11.58
N TYR A 271 -7.60 -9.23 12.24
CA TYR A 271 -6.83 -10.44 12.05
C TYR A 271 -7.69 -11.69 12.29
N HIS A 272 -7.62 -12.62 11.35
CA HIS A 272 -8.10 -13.99 11.48
C HIS A 272 -7.16 -14.97 10.77
N PRO A 273 -7.12 -16.25 11.20
CA PRO A 273 -6.36 -17.28 10.51
C PRO A 273 -6.80 -17.42 9.06
N ALA A 274 -5.83 -17.44 8.14
CA ALA A 274 -6.06 -17.60 6.71
C ALA A 274 -4.81 -18.20 6.04
N CYS A 275 -4.92 -18.57 4.77
CA CYS A 275 -3.87 -19.08 3.93
C CYS A 275 -3.23 -20.34 4.50
N ARG A 276 -2.03 -20.28 5.08
CA ARG A 276 -1.28 -21.44 5.63
C ARG A 276 -1.41 -21.58 7.14
N VAL A 277 -2.14 -20.71 7.80
CA VAL A 277 -2.31 -20.77 9.26
C VAL A 277 -3.29 -21.86 9.63
N SER A 278 -2.83 -22.83 10.41
CA SER A 278 -3.59 -23.99 10.87
C SER A 278 -3.06 -24.47 12.23
N GLU A 279 -3.69 -25.47 12.82
CA GLU A 279 -3.21 -26.10 14.06
C GLU A 279 -1.84 -26.79 13.89
N SER A 280 -1.54 -27.29 12.70
CA SER A 280 -0.27 -27.94 12.39
C SER A 280 0.80 -26.97 11.91
N GLU A 281 0.40 -25.89 11.22
CA GLU A 281 1.30 -24.84 10.77
C GLU A 281 0.93 -23.51 11.43
N TYR A 282 1.82 -22.92 12.20
CA TYR A 282 1.64 -21.62 12.89
C TYR A 282 0.52 -21.61 13.95
N PRO A 283 0.45 -22.61 14.88
CA PRO A 283 -0.62 -22.71 15.87
C PRO A 283 -0.70 -21.48 16.79
N GLU A 284 0.41 -20.77 17.03
CA GLU A 284 0.49 -19.59 17.90
C GLU A 284 -0.30 -18.39 17.35
N ILE A 285 -0.55 -18.34 16.06
CA ILE A 285 -1.39 -17.32 15.40
C ILE A 285 -2.69 -17.91 14.84
N ASN A 286 -3.01 -19.18 15.12
CA ASN A 286 -4.25 -19.83 14.65
C ASN A 286 -5.45 -19.49 15.53
N ARG A 287 -5.66 -18.20 15.78
CA ARG A 287 -6.81 -17.63 16.50
C ARG A 287 -6.98 -16.16 16.17
N ARG A 288 -8.14 -15.61 16.44
CA ARG A 288 -8.32 -14.16 16.44
C ARG A 288 -7.56 -13.52 17.60
N ILE A 289 -7.30 -12.23 17.51
CA ILE A 289 -6.79 -11.46 18.64
C ILE A 289 -7.88 -11.34 19.72
N THR A 290 -7.44 -11.19 20.97
CA THR A 290 -8.33 -10.93 22.11
C THR A 290 -8.58 -9.43 22.29
N GLN A 291 -9.64 -9.06 23.01
CA GLN A 291 -9.88 -7.66 23.43
C GLN A 291 -8.70 -7.10 24.23
N GLY A 292 -8.05 -7.96 25.05
CA GLY A 292 -6.86 -7.58 25.82
C GLY A 292 -5.68 -7.20 24.93
N GLU A 293 -5.39 -7.98 23.91
CA GLU A 293 -4.32 -7.70 22.95
C GLU A 293 -4.57 -6.40 22.17
N PHE A 294 -5.81 -6.19 21.74
CA PHE A 294 -6.15 -4.94 21.05
C PHE A 294 -6.07 -3.71 22.00
N ARG A 295 -6.51 -3.85 23.26
CA ARG A 295 -6.38 -2.80 24.27
C ARG A 295 -4.91 -2.47 24.54
N GLN A 296 -4.02 -3.47 24.56
CA GLN A 296 -2.58 -3.26 24.66
C GLN A 296 -2.02 -2.48 23.47
N ALA A 297 -2.48 -2.79 22.25
CA ALA A 297 -2.10 -2.03 21.04
C ALA A 297 -2.52 -0.56 21.13
N LEU A 298 -3.75 -0.28 21.58
CA LEU A 298 -4.23 1.10 21.82
C LEU A 298 -3.42 1.82 22.90
N ASN A 299 -3.04 1.11 23.97
CA ASN A 299 -2.18 1.67 25.00
C ASN A 299 -0.77 1.98 24.47
N SER A 300 -0.22 1.14 23.61
CA SER A 300 1.08 1.38 22.94
C SER A 300 1.02 2.62 22.04
N PHE A 301 -0.06 2.79 21.27
CA PHE A 301 -0.31 3.99 20.47
C PHE A 301 -0.31 5.26 21.34
N ARG A 302 -1.08 5.26 22.44
CA ARG A 302 -1.16 6.40 23.36
C ARG A 302 0.16 6.67 24.09
N ALA A 303 0.84 5.62 24.57
CA ALA A 303 2.13 5.73 25.26
C ALA A 303 3.25 6.26 24.38
N ALA A 304 3.18 6.01 23.05
CA ALA A 304 4.08 6.60 22.06
C ALA A 304 3.82 8.09 21.81
N GLY A 305 2.71 8.65 22.31
CA GLY A 305 2.33 10.06 22.10
C GLY A 305 1.64 10.32 20.76
N LEU A 306 1.23 9.29 20.02
CA LEU A 306 0.48 9.45 18.77
C LEU A 306 -0.93 9.97 19.06
N VAL A 307 -1.44 10.84 18.17
CA VAL A 307 -2.71 11.58 18.40
C VAL A 307 -3.76 11.38 17.31
N ARG A 308 -3.41 10.78 16.16
CA ARG A 308 -4.35 10.59 15.04
C ARG A 308 -4.57 9.11 14.77
N LEU A 309 -5.60 8.56 15.42
CA LEU A 309 -6.05 7.19 15.20
C LEU A 309 -7.23 7.18 14.22
N ASP A 310 -7.27 6.19 13.31
CA ASP A 310 -8.40 5.98 12.42
C ASP A 310 -9.70 5.78 13.22
N SER A 311 -10.80 6.37 12.76
CA SER A 311 -12.10 6.32 13.45
C SER A 311 -12.84 5.00 13.27
N ASP A 312 -12.51 4.23 12.23
CA ASP A 312 -13.11 2.92 11.95
C ASP A 312 -12.46 1.78 12.76
N VAL A 313 -11.64 2.13 13.75
CA VAL A 313 -11.17 1.17 14.75
C VAL A 313 -12.37 0.64 15.51
N ILE A 314 -12.97 -0.44 15.01
CA ILE A 314 -14.16 -1.07 15.59
C ILE A 314 -13.78 -1.67 16.94
N PRO A 315 -14.33 -1.19 18.06
CA PRO A 315 -14.21 -1.95 19.30
C PRO A 315 -14.94 -3.28 19.08
N PHE A 316 -14.35 -4.36 19.57
CA PHE A 316 -14.97 -5.68 19.58
C PHE A 316 -16.44 -5.58 20.04
N SER A 317 -17.38 -5.80 19.14
CA SER A 317 -18.79 -6.02 19.43
C SER A 317 -19.00 -7.46 19.92
#